data_bd3ca6d1911027963a623c2deb3dba0b
#
_entry.id   bd3ca6d1911027963a623c2deb3dba0b
#
_cell.length_a   1.000
_cell.length_b   1.000
_cell.length_c   1.000
_cell.angle_alpha   90.00
_cell.angle_beta   90.00
_cell.angle_gamma   90.00
#
_symmetry.space_group_name_H-M   'P 1'
#
loop_
_entity.id
_entity.type
_entity.pdbx_description
1 polymer ?
#
loop_
_entity_poly.entity_id
_entity_poly.type
_entity_poly.pdbx_seq_one_letter_code
_entity_poly.pdbx_strand_id
1 'polypeptide(L)'
;NAANLPVETYASAEEFLLAYDPNLRGCLVLDNLMPGMNGIELQEVLAAHGNKAPVIFLTGAGDVSIAVRALKGGALDFLEKPVEPRRMLSCVTEALELDRKNQQKRLEGLGARQRMAQLTPREYEVMEWLFQGKPNKAIAQILGISSRTVEIHRKKVFEKIQVDSVADLVQLVLLARN
;
A
#
# COMPACT_ATOMS: atom_id res chain seq x y z
N ASN A 1 -20.68 -13.79 -15.97
CA ASN A 1 -19.29 -13.32 -16.16
C ASN A 1 -19.13 -12.49 -17.44
N ALA A 2 -19.94 -11.42 -17.57
CA ALA A 2 -19.97 -10.59 -18.77
C ALA A 2 -18.64 -9.83 -19.07
N ALA A 3 -17.75 -9.74 -18.07
CA ALA A 3 -16.46 -9.01 -18.17
C ALA A 3 -15.22 -9.93 -18.22
N ASN A 4 -15.42 -11.23 -18.22
CA ASN A 4 -14.35 -12.24 -18.20
C ASN A 4 -13.35 -12.11 -17.02
N LEU A 5 -13.79 -11.53 -15.90
CA LEU A 5 -13.01 -11.40 -14.68
C LEU A 5 -13.13 -12.70 -13.85
N PRO A 6 -12.02 -13.23 -13.28
CA PRO A 6 -12.11 -14.29 -12.30
C PRO A 6 -12.85 -13.80 -11.06
N VAL A 7 -13.82 -14.55 -10.57
CA VAL A 7 -14.64 -14.18 -9.41
C VAL A 7 -14.76 -15.40 -8.50
N GLU A 8 -14.48 -15.20 -7.22
CA GLU A 8 -14.79 -16.14 -6.15
C GLU A 8 -15.94 -15.58 -5.32
N THR A 9 -16.83 -16.45 -4.85
CA THR A 9 -18.00 -16.07 -4.06
C THR A 9 -18.04 -16.87 -2.77
N TYR A 10 -18.43 -16.22 -1.69
CA TYR A 10 -18.55 -16.78 -0.36
C TYR A 10 -19.96 -16.47 0.18
N ALA A 11 -20.56 -17.43 0.85
CA ALA A 11 -21.93 -17.27 1.36
C ALA A 11 -22.00 -16.45 2.65
N SER A 12 -20.88 -16.31 3.38
CA SER A 12 -20.79 -15.51 4.60
C SER A 12 -19.40 -14.90 4.78
N ALA A 13 -19.30 -13.94 5.69
CA ALA A 13 -18.02 -13.34 6.11
C ALA A 13 -17.08 -14.36 6.75
N GLU A 14 -17.64 -15.28 7.54
CA GLU A 14 -16.89 -16.33 8.23
C GLU A 14 -16.27 -17.32 7.23
N GLU A 15 -17.01 -17.72 6.21
CA GLU A 15 -16.48 -18.57 5.14
C GLU A 15 -15.33 -17.88 4.39
N PHE A 16 -15.50 -16.59 4.07
CA PHE A 16 -14.43 -15.82 3.45
C PHE A 16 -13.19 -15.72 4.35
N LEU A 17 -13.36 -15.46 5.65
CA LEU A 17 -12.25 -15.34 6.59
C LEU A 17 -11.44 -16.64 6.76
N LEU A 18 -12.06 -17.80 6.61
CA LEU A 18 -11.37 -19.09 6.61
C LEU A 18 -10.44 -19.28 5.39
N ALA A 19 -10.78 -18.66 4.26
CA ALA A 19 -9.99 -18.69 3.04
C ALA A 19 -9.11 -17.44 2.85
N TYR A 20 -9.17 -16.47 3.77
CA TYR A 20 -8.54 -15.16 3.59
C TYR A 20 -7.02 -15.26 3.59
N ASP A 21 -6.42 -14.71 2.52
CA ASP A 21 -4.97 -14.48 2.42
C ASP A 21 -4.70 -12.97 2.58
N PRO A 22 -3.84 -12.53 3.53
CA PRO A 22 -3.42 -11.13 3.65
C PRO A 22 -2.76 -10.56 2.38
N ASN A 23 -2.31 -11.41 1.47
CA ASN A 23 -1.78 -11.03 0.15
C ASN A 23 -2.83 -11.05 -0.96
N LEU A 24 -4.12 -11.19 -0.61
CA LEU A 24 -5.23 -11.18 -1.56
C LEU A 24 -5.07 -10.06 -2.60
N ARG A 25 -5.27 -10.45 -3.85
CA ARG A 25 -5.20 -9.56 -5.02
C ARG A 25 -6.58 -9.38 -5.60
N GLY A 26 -6.87 -8.18 -6.00
CA GLY A 26 -8.15 -7.85 -6.59
C GLY A 26 -8.94 -6.85 -5.77
N CYS A 27 -10.26 -6.98 -5.76
CA CYS A 27 -11.14 -6.17 -4.93
C CYS A 27 -12.19 -7.06 -4.25
N LEU A 28 -12.68 -6.59 -3.11
CA LEU A 28 -13.76 -7.22 -2.37
C LEU A 28 -15.06 -6.48 -2.65
N VAL A 29 -16.11 -7.22 -3.00
CA VAL A 29 -17.47 -6.68 -3.10
C VAL A 29 -18.27 -7.27 -1.95
N LEU A 30 -18.61 -6.44 -0.97
CA LEU A 30 -19.25 -6.88 0.26
C LEU A 30 -20.72 -6.46 0.30
N ASP A 31 -21.61 -7.42 0.50
CA ASP A 31 -22.97 -7.13 0.93
C ASP A 31 -22.95 -6.76 2.42
N ASN A 32 -23.66 -5.68 2.79
CA ASN A 32 -23.81 -5.37 4.20
C ASN A 32 -24.78 -6.33 4.92
N LEU A 33 -25.76 -6.86 4.21
CA LEU A 33 -26.76 -7.78 4.77
C LEU A 33 -26.33 -9.23 4.51
N MET A 34 -25.49 -9.75 5.39
CA MET A 34 -25.07 -11.15 5.38
C MET A 34 -25.48 -11.86 6.68
N PRO A 35 -25.73 -13.16 6.67
CA PRO A 35 -25.91 -13.95 7.90
C PRO A 35 -24.65 -13.88 8.77
N GLY A 36 -24.82 -13.82 10.11
CA GLY A 36 -23.69 -13.75 11.04
C GLY A 36 -23.03 -12.37 11.02
N MET A 37 -21.75 -12.31 10.69
CA MET A 37 -20.99 -11.06 10.60
C MET A 37 -21.43 -10.24 9.38
N ASN A 38 -21.81 -8.98 9.61
CA ASN A 38 -22.18 -8.07 8.52
C ASN A 38 -20.97 -7.51 7.77
N GLY A 39 -21.20 -6.84 6.62
CA GLY A 39 -20.13 -6.33 5.77
C GLY A 39 -19.22 -5.29 6.46
N ILE A 40 -19.79 -4.43 7.34
CA ILE A 40 -18.99 -3.44 8.08
C ILE A 40 -18.08 -4.11 9.11
N GLU A 41 -18.60 -5.10 9.84
CA GLU A 41 -17.80 -5.87 10.80
C GLU A 41 -16.68 -6.62 10.08
N LEU A 42 -16.96 -7.22 8.93
CA LEU A 42 -15.94 -7.85 8.10
C LEU A 42 -14.87 -6.85 7.66
N GLN A 43 -15.26 -5.66 7.22
CA GLN A 43 -14.29 -4.60 6.86
C GLN A 43 -13.38 -4.23 8.03
N GLU A 44 -13.92 -4.08 9.23
CA GLU A 44 -13.16 -3.77 10.45
C GLU A 44 -12.16 -4.90 10.78
N VAL A 45 -12.59 -6.16 10.68
CA VAL A 45 -11.71 -7.33 10.87
C VAL A 45 -10.59 -7.34 9.82
N LEU A 46 -10.91 -7.13 8.57
CA LEU A 46 -9.94 -7.08 7.47
C LEU A 46 -8.94 -5.95 7.65
N ALA A 47 -9.39 -4.77 8.07
CA ALA A 47 -8.51 -3.63 8.36
C ALA A 47 -7.53 -3.97 9.51
N ALA A 48 -7.99 -4.63 10.57
CA ALA A 48 -7.15 -5.10 11.68
C ALA A 48 -6.10 -6.14 11.23
N HIS A 49 -6.42 -6.97 10.22
CA HIS A 49 -5.50 -7.91 9.60
C HIS A 49 -4.60 -7.29 8.52
N GLY A 50 -4.67 -5.96 8.34
CA GLY A 50 -3.83 -5.25 7.38
C GLY A 50 -4.22 -5.45 5.91
N ASN A 51 -5.49 -5.76 5.64
CA ASN A 51 -6.01 -5.87 4.28
C ASN A 51 -5.67 -4.62 3.45
N LYS A 52 -5.23 -4.83 2.23
CA LYS A 52 -4.90 -3.76 1.26
C LYS A 52 -5.77 -3.80 0.00
N ALA A 53 -6.56 -4.87 -0.17
CA ALA A 53 -7.49 -4.97 -1.28
C ALA A 53 -8.59 -3.90 -1.13
N PRO A 54 -8.92 -3.16 -2.20
CA PRO A 54 -10.04 -2.23 -2.19
C PRO A 54 -11.35 -2.93 -1.90
N VAL A 55 -12.21 -2.27 -1.14
CA VAL A 55 -13.53 -2.77 -0.75
C VAL A 55 -14.61 -1.91 -1.38
N ILE A 56 -15.58 -2.53 -2.02
CA ILE A 56 -16.79 -1.93 -2.56
C ILE A 56 -17.98 -2.52 -1.78
N PHE A 57 -18.87 -1.68 -1.29
CA PHE A 57 -20.08 -2.14 -0.58
C PHE A 57 -21.28 -2.21 -1.49
N LEU A 58 -22.12 -3.23 -1.27
CA LEU A 58 -23.48 -3.31 -1.77
C LEU A 58 -24.43 -2.96 -0.62
N THR A 59 -25.31 -1.97 -0.83
CA THR A 59 -26.24 -1.49 0.20
C THR A 59 -27.68 -1.55 -0.29
N GLY A 60 -28.64 -1.69 0.63
CA GLY A 60 -30.05 -1.51 0.34
C GLY A 60 -30.41 -0.02 0.18
N ALA A 61 -31.60 0.24 -0.36
CA ALA A 61 -32.11 1.59 -0.50
C ALA A 61 -32.25 2.29 0.86
N GLY A 62 -31.71 3.52 0.98
CA GLY A 62 -31.83 4.35 2.18
C GLY A 62 -30.75 4.13 3.27
N ASP A 63 -29.80 3.23 3.10
CA ASP A 63 -28.75 2.92 4.10
C ASP A 63 -27.60 3.95 4.11
N VAL A 64 -27.92 5.25 4.14
CA VAL A 64 -26.92 6.33 4.12
C VAL A 64 -25.92 6.20 5.29
N SER A 65 -26.39 5.82 6.47
CA SER A 65 -25.53 5.65 7.65
C SER A 65 -24.48 4.54 7.45
N ILE A 66 -24.85 3.46 6.79
CA ILE A 66 -23.97 2.34 6.45
C ILE A 66 -22.95 2.77 5.40
N ALA A 67 -23.39 3.47 4.34
CA ALA A 67 -22.49 4.00 3.33
C ALA A 67 -21.44 4.93 3.93
N VAL A 68 -21.83 5.83 4.83
CA VAL A 68 -20.90 6.73 5.53
C VAL A 68 -19.91 5.95 6.41
N ARG A 69 -20.35 4.91 7.13
CA ARG A 69 -19.47 4.06 7.93
C ARG A 69 -18.48 3.30 7.06
N ALA A 70 -18.95 2.70 5.96
CA ALA A 70 -18.10 1.99 5.01
C ALA A 70 -16.98 2.89 4.45
N LEU A 71 -17.33 4.09 3.97
CA LEU A 71 -16.34 5.05 3.45
C LEU A 71 -15.36 5.53 4.53
N LYS A 72 -15.81 5.81 5.75
CA LYS A 72 -14.93 6.15 6.88
C LYS A 72 -14.02 5.00 7.25
N GLY A 73 -14.47 3.76 7.08
CA GLY A 73 -13.67 2.54 7.27
C GLY A 73 -12.68 2.26 6.13
N GLY A 74 -12.63 3.12 5.09
CA GLY A 74 -11.69 2.99 3.98
C GLY A 74 -12.24 2.21 2.78
N ALA A 75 -13.56 2.00 2.67
CA ALA A 75 -14.15 1.48 1.44
C ALA A 75 -13.89 2.44 0.27
N LEU A 76 -13.64 1.87 -0.90
CA LEU A 76 -13.43 2.64 -2.12
C LEU A 76 -14.72 3.31 -2.60
N ASP A 77 -15.82 2.54 -2.61
CA ASP A 77 -17.12 3.03 -3.06
C ASP A 77 -18.25 2.18 -2.43
N PHE A 78 -19.48 2.63 -2.63
CA PHE A 78 -20.67 1.85 -2.32
C PHE A 78 -21.66 1.91 -3.49
N LEU A 79 -22.43 0.84 -3.69
CA LEU A 79 -23.40 0.70 -4.75
C LEU A 79 -24.76 0.33 -4.17
N GLU A 80 -25.78 1.08 -4.52
CA GLU A 80 -27.15 0.83 -4.08
C GLU A 80 -27.80 -0.26 -4.94
N LYS A 81 -28.46 -1.22 -4.30
CA LYS A 81 -29.21 -2.27 -4.97
C LYS A 81 -30.59 -1.75 -5.42
N PRO A 82 -31.06 -2.08 -6.63
CA PRO A 82 -30.44 -2.96 -7.64
C PRO A 82 -29.30 -2.26 -8.40
N VAL A 83 -28.14 -2.92 -8.50
CA VAL A 83 -26.93 -2.35 -9.12
C VAL A 83 -26.99 -2.48 -10.63
N GLU A 84 -26.80 -1.37 -11.34
CA GLU A 84 -26.64 -1.38 -12.77
C GLU A 84 -25.33 -2.11 -13.18
N PRO A 85 -25.37 -3.09 -14.11
CA PRO A 85 -24.17 -3.86 -14.48
C PRO A 85 -22.99 -3.01 -14.94
N ARG A 86 -23.23 -1.93 -15.66
CA ARG A 86 -22.18 -1.00 -16.12
C ARG A 86 -21.52 -0.27 -14.96
N ARG A 87 -22.32 0.16 -13.97
CA ARG A 87 -21.80 0.84 -12.77
C ARG A 87 -20.93 -0.12 -11.92
N MET A 88 -21.43 -1.36 -11.72
CA MET A 88 -20.64 -2.41 -11.05
C MET A 88 -19.30 -2.63 -11.73
N LEU A 89 -19.32 -2.81 -13.06
CA LEU A 89 -18.09 -3.06 -13.82
C LEU A 89 -17.12 -1.89 -13.74
N SER A 90 -17.61 -0.65 -13.81
CA SER A 90 -16.76 0.55 -13.67
C SER A 90 -16.07 0.59 -12.31
N CYS A 91 -16.81 0.40 -11.21
CA CYS A 91 -16.26 0.41 -9.85
C CYS A 91 -15.24 -0.72 -9.64
N VAL A 92 -15.54 -1.93 -10.10
CA VAL A 92 -14.62 -3.07 -10.00
C VAL A 92 -13.34 -2.80 -10.80
N THR A 93 -13.46 -2.24 -12.01
CA THR A 93 -12.27 -1.91 -12.83
C THR A 93 -11.39 -0.87 -12.12
N GLU A 94 -11.99 0.18 -11.55
CA GLU A 94 -11.26 1.20 -10.79
C GLU A 94 -10.57 0.60 -9.55
N ALA A 95 -11.27 -0.28 -8.84
CA ALA A 95 -10.72 -0.99 -7.69
C ALA A 95 -9.52 -1.87 -8.06
N LEU A 96 -9.60 -2.62 -9.15
CA LEU A 96 -8.52 -3.46 -9.66
C LEU A 96 -7.30 -2.63 -10.08
N GLU A 97 -7.52 -1.47 -10.70
CA GLU A 97 -6.43 -0.54 -11.03
C GLU A 97 -5.76 0.03 -9.78
N LEU A 98 -6.55 0.37 -8.76
CA LEU A 98 -6.04 0.84 -7.48
C LEU A 98 -5.21 -0.24 -6.78
N ASP A 99 -5.70 -1.48 -6.72
CA ASP A 99 -4.96 -2.62 -6.15
C ASP A 99 -3.61 -2.80 -6.87
N ARG A 100 -3.62 -2.78 -8.20
CA ARG A 100 -2.38 -2.90 -8.99
C ARG A 100 -1.37 -1.80 -8.67
N LYS A 101 -1.82 -0.54 -8.57
CA LYS A 101 -0.97 0.61 -8.22
C LYS A 101 -0.40 0.49 -6.81
N ASN A 102 -1.23 0.10 -5.85
CA ASN A 102 -0.81 -0.08 -4.46
C ASN A 102 0.24 -1.17 -4.33
N GLN A 103 0.06 -2.27 -5.06
CA GLN A 103 1.03 -3.34 -5.04
C GLN A 103 2.36 -2.96 -5.70
N GLN A 104 2.30 -2.28 -6.84
CA GLN A 104 3.52 -1.79 -7.49
C GLN A 104 4.35 -0.96 -6.49
N LYS A 105 3.72 -0.01 -5.81
CA LYS A 105 4.37 0.79 -4.76
C LYS A 105 4.95 -0.07 -3.63
N ARG A 106 4.22 -1.11 -3.20
CA ARG A 106 4.68 -2.02 -2.15
C ARG A 106 5.93 -2.81 -2.58
N LEU A 107 5.94 -3.32 -3.81
CA LEU A 107 7.10 -4.03 -4.36
C LEU A 107 8.32 -3.11 -4.50
N GLU A 108 8.12 -1.89 -4.97
CA GLU A 108 9.16 -0.86 -5.05
C GLU A 108 9.72 -0.53 -3.65
N GLY A 109 8.85 -0.37 -2.64
CA GLY A 109 9.25 -0.15 -1.26
C GLY A 109 10.05 -1.32 -0.67
N LEU A 110 9.64 -2.57 -0.93
CA LEU A 110 10.39 -3.76 -0.51
C LEU A 110 11.77 -3.81 -1.17
N GLY A 111 11.86 -3.56 -2.47
CA GLY A 111 13.12 -3.47 -3.19
C GLY A 111 14.04 -2.35 -2.66
N ALA A 112 13.46 -1.19 -2.30
CA ALA A 112 14.19 -0.10 -1.68
C ALA A 112 14.75 -0.49 -0.30
N ARG A 113 13.94 -1.14 0.56
CA ARG A 113 14.37 -1.66 1.86
C ARG A 113 15.50 -2.67 1.74
N GLN A 114 15.40 -3.59 0.79
CA GLN A 114 16.46 -4.60 0.53
C GLN A 114 17.78 -3.94 0.12
N ARG A 115 17.76 -2.91 -0.73
CA ARG A 115 18.97 -2.17 -1.11
C ARG A 115 19.55 -1.41 0.08
N MET A 116 18.74 -0.73 0.87
CA MET A 116 19.19 -0.03 2.08
C MET A 116 19.79 -0.97 3.13
N ALA A 117 19.28 -2.19 3.25
CA ALA A 117 19.82 -3.20 4.16
C ALA A 117 21.27 -3.64 3.82
N GLN A 118 21.77 -3.34 2.62
CA GLN A 118 23.17 -3.61 2.24
C GLN A 118 24.16 -2.56 2.77
N LEU A 119 23.67 -1.46 3.31
CA LEU A 119 24.51 -0.41 3.85
C LEU A 119 25.12 -0.84 5.20
N THR A 120 26.40 -0.55 5.37
CA THR A 120 27.02 -0.63 6.69
C THR A 120 26.47 0.47 7.60
N PRO A 121 26.57 0.36 8.95
CA PRO A 121 26.09 1.41 9.85
C PRO A 121 26.61 2.80 9.49
N ARG A 122 27.88 2.90 9.09
CA ARG A 122 28.49 4.19 8.72
C ARG A 122 27.97 4.75 7.39
N GLU A 123 27.72 3.90 6.42
CA GLU A 123 27.11 4.28 5.15
C GLU A 123 25.65 4.71 5.36
N TYR A 124 24.93 4.04 6.25
CA TYR A 124 23.58 4.41 6.61
C TYR A 124 23.52 5.80 7.28
N GLU A 125 24.42 6.12 8.21
CA GLU A 125 24.51 7.45 8.80
C GLU A 125 24.74 8.52 7.72
N VAL A 126 25.68 8.28 6.80
CA VAL A 126 25.94 9.22 5.70
C VAL A 126 24.70 9.37 4.80
N MET A 127 24.03 8.28 4.47
CA MET A 127 22.77 8.30 3.70
C MET A 127 21.70 9.15 4.39
N GLU A 128 21.51 9.02 5.70
CA GLU A 128 20.53 9.80 6.46
C GLU A 128 20.81 11.31 6.38
N TRP A 129 22.06 11.73 6.47
CA TRP A 129 22.41 13.14 6.34
C TRP A 129 22.26 13.66 4.91
N LEU A 130 22.54 12.82 3.90
CA LEU A 130 22.29 13.14 2.49
C LEU A 130 20.79 13.30 2.24
N PHE A 131 19.97 12.42 2.80
CA PHE A 131 18.50 12.50 2.73
C PHE A 131 17.97 13.82 3.33
N GLN A 132 18.60 14.33 4.39
CA GLN A 132 18.28 15.63 4.98
C GLN A 132 18.86 16.82 4.20
N GLY A 133 19.50 16.61 3.07
CA GLY A 133 20.07 17.65 2.23
C GLY A 133 21.36 18.27 2.76
N LYS A 134 22.06 17.63 3.71
CA LYS A 134 23.31 18.16 4.25
C LYS A 134 24.45 18.04 3.24
N PRO A 135 25.26 19.11 3.04
CA PRO A 135 26.46 19.05 2.20
C PRO A 135 27.56 18.23 2.86
N ASN A 136 28.46 17.66 2.06
CA ASN A 136 29.56 16.78 2.54
C ASN A 136 30.37 17.41 3.69
N LYS A 137 30.63 18.72 3.65
CA LYS A 137 31.39 19.43 4.71
C LYS A 137 30.65 19.41 6.05
N ALA A 138 29.33 19.60 6.05
CA ALA A 138 28.53 19.52 7.27
C ALA A 138 28.45 18.08 7.80
N ILE A 139 28.30 17.10 6.92
CA ILE A 139 28.31 15.66 7.29
C ILE A 139 29.65 15.29 7.94
N ALA A 140 30.76 15.76 7.35
CA ALA A 140 32.09 15.52 7.88
C ALA A 140 32.24 16.05 9.32
N GLN A 141 31.78 17.27 9.59
CA GLN A 141 31.78 17.87 10.92
C GLN A 141 30.94 17.08 11.93
N ILE A 142 29.69 16.72 11.53
CA ILE A 142 28.77 15.95 12.39
C ILE A 142 29.36 14.59 12.75
N LEU A 143 29.96 13.91 11.77
CA LEU A 143 30.43 12.55 11.93
C LEU A 143 31.89 12.47 12.43
N GLY A 144 32.60 13.59 12.63
CA GLY A 144 33.97 13.65 13.10
C GLY A 144 34.99 13.04 12.12
N ILE A 145 34.78 13.16 10.80
CA ILE A 145 35.63 12.58 9.74
C ILE A 145 35.98 13.65 8.69
N SER A 146 36.88 13.32 7.78
CA SER A 146 37.23 14.23 6.69
C SER A 146 36.15 14.28 5.62
N SER A 147 36.01 15.43 4.90
CA SER A 147 35.11 15.55 3.75
C SER A 147 35.45 14.50 2.67
N ARG A 148 36.72 14.15 2.51
CA ARG A 148 37.18 13.10 1.59
C ARG A 148 36.61 11.73 1.98
N THR A 149 36.57 11.44 3.29
CA THR A 149 35.98 10.18 3.80
C THR A 149 34.47 10.15 3.55
N VAL A 150 33.77 11.28 3.71
CA VAL A 150 32.34 11.39 3.37
C VAL A 150 32.09 11.12 1.88
N GLU A 151 32.92 11.65 0.98
CA GLU A 151 32.82 11.38 -0.45
C GLU A 151 32.98 9.90 -0.78
N ILE A 152 33.91 9.21 -0.12
CA ILE A 152 34.08 7.76 -0.28
C ILE A 152 32.84 7.00 0.18
N HIS A 153 32.30 7.32 1.36
CA HIS A 153 31.09 6.70 1.85
C HIS A 153 29.89 7.01 0.93
N ARG A 154 29.72 8.26 0.49
CA ARG A 154 28.69 8.66 -0.44
C ARG A 154 28.72 7.84 -1.73
N LYS A 155 29.91 7.66 -2.33
CA LYS A 155 30.06 6.82 -3.51
C LYS A 155 29.59 5.40 -3.25
N LYS A 156 30.04 4.78 -2.15
CA LYS A 156 29.61 3.42 -1.77
C LYS A 156 28.11 3.31 -1.49
N VAL A 157 27.52 4.32 -0.85
CA VAL A 157 26.07 4.40 -0.65
C VAL A 157 25.35 4.35 -2.00
N PHE A 158 25.71 5.24 -2.93
CA PHE A 158 25.08 5.34 -4.24
C PHE A 158 25.20 4.04 -5.04
N GLU A 159 26.40 3.42 -5.03
CA GLU A 159 26.62 2.12 -5.68
C GLU A 159 25.76 1.02 -5.08
N LYS A 160 25.68 0.90 -3.74
CA LYS A 160 24.91 -0.16 -3.07
C LYS A 160 23.42 -0.02 -3.21
N ILE A 161 22.89 1.22 -3.09
CA ILE A 161 21.46 1.46 -3.23
C ILE A 161 21.02 1.71 -4.67
N GLN A 162 22.00 1.71 -5.62
CA GLN A 162 21.76 1.84 -7.05
C GLN A 162 21.01 3.14 -7.42
N VAL A 163 21.60 4.28 -7.05
CA VAL A 163 21.09 5.61 -7.38
C VAL A 163 22.22 6.48 -7.97
N ASP A 164 21.83 7.41 -8.87
CA ASP A 164 22.79 8.27 -9.54
C ASP A 164 22.81 9.69 -8.97
N SER A 165 21.78 10.08 -8.23
CA SER A 165 21.63 11.42 -7.67
C SER A 165 21.10 11.43 -6.24
N VAL A 166 21.24 12.58 -5.56
CA VAL A 166 20.59 12.79 -4.24
C VAL A 166 19.07 12.78 -4.38
N ALA A 167 18.53 13.23 -5.49
CA ALA A 167 17.09 13.19 -5.74
C ALA A 167 16.58 11.74 -5.80
N ASP A 168 17.28 10.84 -6.49
CA ASP A 168 16.94 9.43 -6.56
C ASP A 168 17.08 8.75 -5.18
N LEU A 169 18.12 9.13 -4.42
CA LEU A 169 18.28 8.67 -3.03
C LEU A 169 17.07 9.07 -2.18
N VAL A 170 16.62 10.32 -2.28
CA VAL A 170 15.45 10.81 -1.53
C VAL A 170 14.20 10.02 -1.92
N GLN A 171 13.95 9.80 -3.21
CA GLN A 171 12.82 9.00 -3.68
C GLN A 171 12.88 7.57 -3.15
N LEU A 172 14.05 6.92 -3.22
CA LEU A 172 14.24 5.56 -2.73
C LEU A 172 13.99 5.45 -1.21
N VAL A 173 14.51 6.39 -0.42
CA VAL A 173 14.30 6.40 1.03
C VAL A 173 12.83 6.63 1.38
N LEU A 174 12.13 7.51 0.67
CA LEU A 174 10.69 7.72 0.86
C LEU A 174 9.88 6.46 0.52
N LEU A 175 10.23 5.75 -0.57
CA LEU A 175 9.59 4.46 -0.91
C LEU A 175 9.83 3.40 0.15
N ALA A 176 11.03 3.34 0.70
CA ALA A 176 11.38 2.36 1.75
C ALA A 176 10.66 2.61 3.09
N ARG A 177 10.29 3.86 3.38
CA ARG A 177 9.65 4.26 4.65
C ARG A 177 8.12 4.17 4.62
N ASN A 178 7.52 4.13 3.44
CA ASN A 178 6.09 3.92 3.25
C ASN A 178 5.75 2.41 3.26
#